data_fd362c5031d98ac110f0a78d74ce6974
#
_entry.id   fd362c5031d98ac110f0a78d74ce6974
#
_cell.length_a   1.000
_cell.length_b   1.000
_cell.length_c   1.000
_cell.angle_alpha   90.00
_cell.angle_beta   90.00
_cell.angle_gamma   90.00
#
_symmetry.space_group_name_H-M   'P 1'
#
loop_
_entity.id
_entity.type
_entity.pdbx_description
1 polymer ?
#
loop_
_entity_poly.entity_id
_entity_poly.type
_entity_poly.pdbx_seq_one_letter_code
_entity_poly.pdbx_strand_id
1 'polypeptide(L)'
;MAADVFCGNCGAVLANPNSLCPRCGASGSGRYQGQVVRPRKNPITAAALAIIPGCGHFYLGHNKKGIGFLLGIGGLQFFGFDLDLSVVGAALGVPMELGGGALWIFSIVDAYRTAKHMEEVATAAATGRYPV
;
A
#
# COMPACT_ATOMS: atom_id res chain seq x y z
N MET A 1 -3.73 -4.56 -34.36
CA MET A 1 -3.11 -4.27 -33.05
C MET A 1 -3.46 -5.44 -32.15
N ALA A 2 -2.48 -6.27 -31.82
CA ALA A 2 -2.70 -7.42 -30.92
C ALA A 2 -2.87 -6.87 -29.49
N ALA A 3 -3.98 -7.16 -28.85
CA ALA A 3 -4.20 -6.80 -27.45
C ALA A 3 -3.31 -7.71 -26.58
N ASP A 4 -2.45 -7.11 -25.79
CA ASP A 4 -1.63 -7.84 -24.83
C ASP A 4 -2.53 -8.53 -23.78
N VAL A 5 -2.33 -9.84 -23.64
CA VAL A 5 -3.09 -10.66 -22.69
C VAL A 5 -2.28 -10.82 -21.42
N PHE A 6 -2.88 -10.52 -20.28
CA PHE A 6 -2.20 -10.59 -18.98
C PHE A 6 -2.71 -11.78 -18.16
N CYS A 7 -1.81 -12.40 -17.40
CA CYS A 7 -2.16 -13.47 -16.47
C CYS A 7 -3.00 -12.92 -15.29
N GLY A 8 -4.21 -13.45 -15.10
CA GLY A 8 -5.11 -13.02 -14.03
C GLY A 8 -4.59 -13.28 -12.61
N ASN A 9 -3.60 -14.17 -12.45
CA ASN A 9 -3.04 -14.51 -11.14
C ASN A 9 -1.81 -13.67 -10.74
N CYS A 10 -0.91 -13.39 -11.69
CA CYS A 10 0.36 -12.70 -11.39
C CYS A 10 0.61 -11.44 -12.22
N GLY A 11 -0.26 -11.11 -13.20
CA GLY A 11 -0.14 -9.93 -14.04
C GLY A 11 0.93 -10.04 -15.15
N ALA A 12 1.59 -11.19 -15.34
CA ALA A 12 2.59 -11.36 -16.39
C ALA A 12 1.93 -11.34 -17.79
N VAL A 13 2.62 -10.77 -18.79
CA VAL A 13 2.16 -10.77 -20.18
C VAL A 13 2.18 -12.21 -20.73
N LEU A 14 1.10 -12.62 -21.36
CA LEU A 14 0.96 -13.91 -22.00
C LEU A 14 0.98 -13.75 -23.52
N ALA A 15 1.72 -14.62 -24.21
CA ALA A 15 1.74 -14.64 -25.65
C ALA A 15 0.38 -15.06 -26.27
N ASN A 16 -0.40 -15.87 -25.52
CA ASN A 16 -1.73 -16.32 -25.91
C ASN A 16 -2.64 -16.44 -24.67
N PRO A 17 -3.95 -16.15 -24.80
CA PRO A 17 -4.90 -16.23 -23.69
C PRO A 17 -5.06 -17.64 -23.10
N ASN A 18 -4.69 -18.67 -23.82
CA ASN A 18 -4.81 -20.08 -23.41
C ASN A 18 -3.47 -20.73 -23.02
N SER A 19 -2.36 -19.97 -23.02
CA SER A 19 -1.06 -20.51 -22.61
C SER A 19 -0.92 -20.56 -21.09
N LEU A 20 -0.17 -21.56 -20.61
CA LEU A 20 0.30 -21.58 -19.22
C LEU A 20 1.19 -20.37 -18.97
N CYS A 21 0.94 -19.66 -17.86
CA CYS A 21 1.76 -18.53 -17.48
C CYS A 21 3.19 -19.01 -17.14
N PRO A 22 4.23 -18.50 -17.81
CA PRO A 22 5.60 -18.94 -17.56
C PRO A 22 6.12 -18.51 -16.18
N ARG A 23 5.43 -17.55 -15.54
CA ARG A 23 5.85 -17.00 -14.25
C ARG A 23 5.20 -17.68 -13.05
N CYS A 24 3.92 -18.08 -13.14
CA CYS A 24 3.19 -18.64 -12.00
C CYS A 24 2.55 -20.00 -12.29
N GLY A 25 2.67 -20.53 -13.50
CA GLY A 25 2.09 -21.82 -13.90
C GLY A 25 0.56 -21.85 -13.99
N ALA A 26 -0.13 -20.74 -13.78
CA ALA A 26 -1.59 -20.68 -13.88
C ALA A 26 -2.02 -20.85 -15.34
N SER A 27 -3.06 -21.67 -15.61
CA SER A 27 -3.65 -21.81 -16.93
C SER A 27 -4.38 -20.51 -17.31
N GLY A 28 -4.13 -20.00 -18.52
CA GLY A 28 -4.66 -18.73 -19.04
C GLY A 28 -6.17 -18.71 -19.33
N SER A 29 -6.94 -19.68 -18.85
CA SER A 29 -8.40 -19.77 -19.06
C SER A 29 -9.23 -18.77 -18.23
N GLY A 30 -8.59 -17.90 -17.48
CA GLY A 30 -9.27 -16.77 -16.82
C GLY A 30 -9.49 -15.65 -17.84
N ARG A 31 -10.68 -15.56 -18.42
CA ARG A 31 -11.13 -14.42 -19.22
C ARG A 31 -11.01 -13.12 -18.42
N TYR A 32 -9.88 -12.44 -18.54
CA TYR A 32 -9.80 -11.01 -18.26
C TYR A 32 -9.68 -10.26 -19.58
N GLN A 33 -10.75 -10.28 -20.35
CA GLN A 33 -11.09 -9.20 -21.27
C GLN A 33 -11.58 -8.02 -20.42
N GLY A 34 -10.68 -7.29 -19.91
CA GLY A 34 -10.91 -6.05 -19.23
C GLY A 34 -9.56 -5.56 -18.79
N GLN A 35 -9.10 -4.49 -19.39
CA GLN A 35 -8.09 -3.69 -18.77
C GLN A 35 -8.57 -3.48 -17.32
N VAL A 36 -7.98 -4.19 -16.36
CA VAL A 36 -8.05 -3.75 -14.98
C VAL A 36 -7.24 -2.47 -14.97
N VAL A 37 -7.88 -1.38 -15.38
CA VAL A 37 -7.44 -0.04 -15.07
C VAL A 37 -7.51 0.01 -13.56
N ARG A 38 -6.43 -0.41 -12.91
CA ARG A 38 -6.29 -0.16 -11.47
C ARG A 38 -6.49 1.33 -11.32
N PRO A 39 -7.48 1.79 -10.56
CA PRO A 39 -7.74 3.21 -10.43
C PRO A 39 -6.42 3.86 -10.00
N ARG A 40 -5.97 4.82 -10.80
CA ARG A 40 -4.71 5.54 -10.58
C ARG A 40 -4.77 6.16 -9.20
N LYS A 41 -4.06 5.59 -8.25
CA LYS A 41 -4.03 6.08 -6.87
C LYS A 41 -3.10 7.28 -6.81
N ASN A 42 -3.64 8.43 -6.41
CA ASN A 42 -2.85 9.65 -6.31
C ASN A 42 -1.96 9.59 -5.04
N PRO A 43 -0.62 9.75 -5.18
CA PRO A 43 0.31 9.72 -4.06
C PRO A 43 0.04 10.80 -3.02
N ILE A 44 -0.36 11.99 -3.47
CA ILE A 44 -0.66 13.12 -2.58
C ILE A 44 -1.91 12.82 -1.75
N THR A 45 -2.95 12.26 -2.37
CA THR A 45 -4.18 11.86 -1.66
C THR A 45 -3.89 10.75 -0.63
N ALA A 46 -3.03 9.79 -0.98
CA ALA A 46 -2.62 8.73 -0.05
C ALA A 46 -1.87 9.31 1.16
N ALA A 47 -0.95 10.26 0.94
CA ALA A 47 -0.21 10.93 2.01
C ALA A 47 -1.13 11.81 2.86
N ALA A 48 -2.04 12.56 2.26
CA ALA A 48 -3.02 13.38 2.98
C ALA A 48 -3.94 12.53 3.87
N LEU A 49 -4.42 11.39 3.37
CA LEU A 49 -5.22 10.47 4.16
C LEU A 49 -4.41 9.78 5.28
N ALA A 50 -3.09 9.64 5.12
CA ALA A 50 -2.21 9.07 6.13
C ALA A 50 -1.97 10.00 7.34
N ILE A 51 -2.44 11.25 7.31
CA ILE A 51 -2.52 12.14 8.49
C ILE A 51 -3.34 11.45 9.59
N ILE A 52 -4.41 10.75 9.22
CA ILE A 52 -5.09 9.82 10.13
C ILE A 52 -4.35 8.48 10.03
N PRO A 53 -3.77 7.96 11.14
CA PRO A 53 -2.97 6.73 11.11
C PRO A 53 -3.71 5.57 10.42
N GLY A 54 -3.07 4.96 9.43
CA GLY A 54 -3.62 3.82 8.68
C GLY A 54 -4.53 4.17 7.50
N CYS A 55 -5.21 5.34 7.47
CA CYS A 55 -6.19 5.66 6.41
C CYS A 55 -5.56 5.73 5.01
N GLY A 56 -4.33 6.21 4.87
CA GLY A 56 -3.60 6.19 3.60
C GLY A 56 -3.43 4.78 3.04
N HIS A 57 -3.16 3.81 3.91
CA HIS A 57 -3.00 2.41 3.51
C HIS A 57 -4.34 1.75 3.15
N PHE A 58 -5.45 2.11 3.81
CA PHE A 58 -6.78 1.67 3.41
C PHE A 58 -7.16 2.20 2.03
N TYR A 59 -6.85 3.45 1.74
CA TYR A 59 -7.05 4.03 0.41
C TYR A 59 -6.27 3.26 -0.67
N LEU A 60 -5.05 2.79 -0.35
CA LEU A 60 -4.23 1.99 -1.26
C LEU A 60 -4.69 0.53 -1.39
N GLY A 61 -5.62 0.07 -0.54
CA GLY A 61 -6.09 -1.31 -0.49
C GLY A 61 -5.20 -2.25 0.33
N HIS A 62 -4.24 -1.70 1.10
CA HIS A 62 -3.38 -2.46 1.99
C HIS A 62 -3.96 -2.55 3.41
N ASN A 63 -5.13 -3.17 3.55
CA ASN A 63 -5.91 -3.21 4.80
C ASN A 63 -5.10 -3.72 6.00
N LYS A 64 -4.27 -4.76 5.82
CA LYS A 64 -3.44 -5.31 6.91
C LYS A 64 -2.43 -4.30 7.43
N LYS A 65 -1.78 -3.55 6.54
CA LYS A 65 -0.86 -2.46 6.91
C LYS A 65 -1.63 -1.32 7.59
N GLY A 66 -2.79 -0.93 7.03
CA GLY A 66 -3.64 0.11 7.59
C GLY A 66 -4.06 -0.18 9.02
N ILE A 67 -4.53 -1.40 9.30
CA ILE A 67 -4.88 -1.84 10.66
C ILE A 67 -3.66 -1.84 11.57
N GLY A 68 -2.50 -2.34 11.10
CA GLY A 68 -1.27 -2.36 11.88
C GLY A 68 -0.82 -0.96 12.31
N PHE A 69 -0.84 0.02 11.42
CA PHE A 69 -0.51 1.41 11.75
C PHE A 69 -1.56 2.06 12.66
N LEU A 70 -2.84 1.80 12.43
CA LEU A 70 -3.92 2.33 13.27
C LEU A 70 -3.79 1.84 14.72
N LEU A 71 -3.61 0.53 14.90
CA LEU A 71 -3.47 -0.06 16.24
C LEU A 71 -2.12 0.26 16.88
N GLY A 72 -1.03 0.25 16.10
CA GLY A 72 0.32 0.52 16.62
C GLY A 72 0.46 1.97 17.07
N ILE A 73 0.14 2.93 16.21
CA ILE A 73 0.26 4.36 16.53
C ILE A 73 -0.81 4.75 17.53
N GLY A 74 -2.07 4.36 17.30
CA GLY A 74 -3.18 4.67 18.20
C GLY A 74 -2.97 4.08 19.60
N GLY A 75 -2.48 2.86 19.68
CA GLY A 75 -2.15 2.20 20.96
C GLY A 75 -1.03 2.94 21.70
N LEU A 76 0.09 3.24 21.02
CA LEU A 76 1.21 3.97 21.62
C LEU A 76 0.80 5.36 22.12
N GLN A 77 0.01 6.09 21.35
CA GLN A 77 -0.45 7.42 21.74
C GLN A 77 -1.46 7.35 22.89
N PHE A 78 -2.40 6.41 22.85
CA PHE A 78 -3.40 6.25 23.90
C PHE A 78 -2.75 5.85 25.24
N PHE A 79 -1.91 4.82 25.23
CA PHE A 79 -1.23 4.38 26.44
C PHE A 79 -0.16 5.37 26.92
N GLY A 80 0.54 6.06 26.00
CA GLY A 80 1.50 7.10 26.36
C GLY A 80 0.82 8.24 27.10
N PHE A 81 -0.27 8.75 26.54
CA PHE A 81 -1.04 9.84 27.15
C PHE A 81 -1.62 9.45 28.52
N ASP A 82 -2.13 8.22 28.69
CA ASP A 82 -2.67 7.73 29.95
C ASP A 82 -1.58 7.65 31.04
N LEU A 83 -0.36 7.24 30.65
CA LEU A 83 0.80 7.23 31.55
C LEU A 83 1.26 8.62 31.94
N ASP A 84 1.18 9.61 31.02
CA ASP A 84 1.63 10.98 31.25
C ASP A 84 0.80 11.73 32.29
N LEU A 85 -0.39 11.23 32.64
CA LEU A 85 -1.22 11.78 33.74
C LEU A 85 -0.56 11.61 35.11
N SER A 86 0.49 10.80 35.24
CA SER A 86 1.27 10.67 36.48
C SER A 86 2.73 11.08 36.24
N VAL A 87 3.30 11.79 37.22
CA VAL A 87 4.71 12.25 37.15
C VAL A 87 5.69 11.09 36.96
N VAL A 88 5.40 9.95 37.56
CA VAL A 88 6.23 8.72 37.44
C VAL A 88 6.01 8.05 36.08
N GLY A 89 4.77 8.07 35.57
CA GLY A 89 4.40 7.48 34.29
C GLY A 89 4.94 8.28 33.10
N ALA A 90 5.09 9.60 33.23
CA ALA A 90 5.64 10.46 32.19
C ALA A 90 7.05 10.04 31.74
N ALA A 91 7.85 9.41 32.62
CA ALA A 91 9.16 8.87 32.24
C ALA A 91 9.07 7.76 31.19
N LEU A 92 7.93 7.06 31.12
CA LEU A 92 7.65 6.01 30.12
C LEU A 92 6.71 6.49 29.03
N GLY A 93 5.74 7.36 29.36
CA GLY A 93 4.74 7.90 28.44
C GLY A 93 5.39 8.75 27.35
N VAL A 94 6.23 9.71 27.72
CA VAL A 94 6.91 10.59 26.77
C VAL A 94 7.72 9.82 25.70
N PRO A 95 8.56 8.84 26.03
CA PRO A 95 9.22 8.02 25.01
C PRO A 95 8.26 7.23 24.11
N MET A 96 7.12 6.77 24.65
CA MET A 96 6.10 6.07 23.86
C MET A 96 5.42 7.00 22.86
N GLU A 97 5.10 8.23 23.25
CA GLU A 97 4.51 9.24 22.36
C GLU A 97 5.49 9.65 21.26
N LEU A 98 6.76 9.84 21.59
CA LEU A 98 7.80 10.13 20.59
C LEU A 98 7.96 8.97 19.60
N GLY A 99 7.92 7.73 20.08
CA GLY A 99 7.91 6.52 19.24
C GLY A 99 6.68 6.47 18.33
N GLY A 100 5.50 6.73 18.87
CA GLY A 100 4.25 6.82 18.13
C GLY A 100 4.29 7.91 17.05
N GLY A 101 4.82 9.09 17.38
CA GLY A 101 5.03 10.19 16.44
C GLY A 101 5.99 9.82 15.30
N ALA A 102 7.09 9.14 15.60
CA ALA A 102 8.04 8.67 14.59
C ALA A 102 7.39 7.64 13.65
N LEU A 103 6.64 6.69 14.20
CA LEU A 103 5.88 5.71 13.41
C LEU A 103 4.80 6.38 12.56
N TRP A 104 4.19 7.45 13.06
CA TRP A 104 3.21 8.23 12.30
C TRP A 104 3.84 8.88 11.07
N ILE A 105 4.96 9.57 11.22
CA ILE A 105 5.71 10.15 10.10
C ILE A 105 6.11 9.06 9.12
N PHE A 106 6.61 7.93 9.61
CA PHE A 106 6.95 6.78 8.78
C PHE A 106 5.75 6.25 7.99
N SER A 107 4.57 6.17 8.61
CA SER A 107 3.32 5.75 7.94
C SER A 107 2.95 6.68 6.78
N ILE A 108 3.12 8.00 6.93
CA ILE A 108 2.85 8.97 5.86
C ILE A 108 3.82 8.76 4.69
N VAL A 109 5.11 8.61 4.99
CA VAL A 109 6.15 8.38 3.97
C VAL A 109 5.94 7.04 3.25
N ASP A 110 5.61 5.97 3.99
CA ASP A 110 5.35 4.64 3.40
C ASP A 110 4.11 4.66 2.50
N ALA A 111 3.04 5.35 2.91
CA ALA A 111 1.83 5.51 2.09
C ALA A 111 2.14 6.27 0.79
N TYR A 112 2.91 7.37 0.86
CA TYR A 112 3.33 8.13 -0.31
C TYR A 112 4.18 7.30 -1.27
N ARG A 113 5.22 6.62 -0.76
CA ARG A 113 6.12 5.78 -1.56
C ARG A 113 5.37 4.63 -2.23
N THR A 114 4.49 3.97 -1.49
CA THR A 114 3.68 2.86 -2.00
C THR A 114 2.75 3.35 -3.12
N ALA A 115 2.10 4.49 -2.95
CA ALA A 115 1.23 5.07 -3.98
C ALA A 115 2.02 5.48 -5.23
N LYS A 116 3.20 6.10 -5.05
CA LYS A 116 4.08 6.50 -6.14
C LYS A 116 4.56 5.28 -6.95
N HIS A 117 4.98 4.22 -6.26
CA HIS A 117 5.36 2.98 -6.92
C HIS A 117 4.20 2.37 -7.73
N MET A 118 2.97 2.39 -7.20
CA MET A 118 1.79 1.95 -7.94
C MET A 118 1.52 2.80 -9.18
N GLU A 119 1.74 4.11 -9.10
CA GLU A 119 1.60 5.02 -10.24
C GLU A 119 2.65 4.75 -11.31
N GLU A 120 3.91 4.54 -10.93
CA GLU A 120 5.01 4.21 -11.83
C GLU A 120 4.74 2.89 -12.57
N VAL A 121 4.33 1.84 -11.85
CA VAL A 121 3.97 0.55 -12.43
C VAL A 121 2.78 0.67 -13.40
N ALA A 122 1.75 1.45 -13.03
CA ALA A 122 0.61 1.69 -13.91
C ALA A 122 1.00 2.44 -15.18
N THR A 123 1.91 3.42 -15.08
CA THR A 123 2.41 4.22 -16.21
C THR A 123 3.29 3.35 -17.11
N ALA A 124 4.18 2.54 -16.54
CA ALA A 124 5.03 1.62 -17.28
C ALA A 124 4.20 0.59 -18.06
N ALA A 125 3.15 0.06 -17.44
CA ALA A 125 2.22 -0.85 -18.11
C ALA A 125 1.48 -0.17 -19.28
N ALA A 126 1.08 1.10 -19.11
CA ALA A 126 0.40 1.86 -20.18
C ALA A 126 1.32 2.22 -21.36
N THR A 127 2.62 2.40 -21.10
CA THR A 127 3.61 2.78 -22.14
C THR A 127 4.38 1.59 -22.71
N GLY A 128 4.13 0.36 -22.25
CA GLY A 128 4.87 -0.84 -22.66
C GLY A 128 6.33 -0.87 -22.22
N ARG A 129 6.75 0.05 -21.35
CA ARG A 129 8.10 0.13 -20.79
C ARG A 129 8.13 -0.53 -19.42
N TYR A 130 8.50 -1.79 -19.37
CA TYR A 130 8.75 -2.45 -18.09
C TYR A 130 10.15 -2.07 -17.60
N PRO A 131 10.31 -1.62 -16.35
CA PRO A 131 11.63 -1.50 -15.76
C PRO A 131 12.24 -2.91 -15.67
N VAL A 132 13.41 -3.10 -16.27
CA VAL A 132 14.21 -4.33 -16.22
C VAL A 132 14.83 -4.46 -14.84
#